data_c38f7c29113dee9d5d464de10eb24967
#
_entry.id   c38f7c29113dee9d5d464de10eb24967
#
_cell.length_a   1.000
_cell.length_b   1.000
_cell.length_c   1.000
_cell.angle_alpha   90.00
_cell.angle_beta   90.00
_cell.angle_gamma   90.00
#
_symmetry.space_group_name_H-M   'P 1'
#
loop_
_entity.id
_entity.type
_entity.pdbx_description
1 polymer ?
#
loop_
_entity_poly.entity_id
_entity_poly.type
_entity_poly.pdbx_seq_one_letter_code
_entity_poly.pdbx_strand_id
1 'polypeptide(L)'
;MQAYERLLRKQDGKPLRYLLVDDSVFARLNLQRLVEMFGGVVAGEARDGRESIEAYSKLLPDIVLMDVTMPDMEGIEAAERIINGHPEARIVMVSSVGYQANISEALRKGALHFIQKPPKPELLYDAIKHVLGEDVTTLATA
;
A
#
# COMPACT_ATOMS: atom_id res chain seq x y z
N MET A 1 -11.93 14.56 -15.13
CA MET A 1 -10.96 13.61 -14.58
C MET A 1 -9.73 14.36 -14.06
N GLN A 2 -9.33 14.08 -12.84
CA GLN A 2 -8.17 14.75 -12.25
C GLN A 2 -6.89 14.03 -12.68
N ALA A 3 -5.91 14.82 -13.15
CA ALA A 3 -4.62 14.29 -13.51
C ALA A 3 -3.67 14.41 -12.31
N TYR A 4 -2.88 13.37 -12.09
CA TYR A 4 -1.87 13.35 -11.03
C TYR A 4 -0.48 13.30 -11.65
N GLU A 5 0.46 13.99 -11.05
CA GLU A 5 1.84 13.80 -11.41
C GLU A 5 2.25 12.37 -11.08
N ARG A 6 3.05 11.75 -11.94
CA ARG A 6 3.49 10.38 -11.70
C ARG A 6 4.44 10.31 -10.50
N LEU A 7 4.22 9.31 -9.67
CA LEU A 7 5.08 9.06 -8.51
C LEU A 7 6.14 8.02 -8.92
N LEU A 8 7.40 8.40 -8.85
CA LEU A 8 8.51 7.58 -9.29
C LEU A 8 9.50 7.34 -8.16
N ARG A 9 10.24 6.26 -8.25
CA ARG A 9 11.35 5.97 -7.34
C ARG A 9 12.43 7.02 -7.55
N LYS A 10 12.81 7.69 -6.48
CA LYS A 10 13.83 8.74 -6.60
C LYS A 10 15.17 8.20 -7.04
N GLN A 11 15.54 6.99 -6.58
CA GLN A 11 16.87 6.44 -6.83
C GLN A 11 17.15 6.15 -8.28
N ASP A 12 16.15 5.82 -9.10
CA ASP A 12 16.36 5.42 -10.50
C ASP A 12 15.33 5.98 -11.48
N GLY A 13 14.34 6.73 -10.98
CA GLY A 13 13.31 7.33 -11.83
C GLY A 13 12.31 6.33 -12.40
N LYS A 14 12.32 5.09 -11.92
CA LYS A 14 11.39 4.07 -12.39
C LYS A 14 10.06 4.18 -11.64
N PRO A 15 8.97 3.63 -12.23
CA PRO A 15 7.68 3.59 -11.54
C PRO A 15 7.76 2.89 -10.19
N LEU A 16 6.98 3.37 -9.22
CA LEU A 16 6.84 2.69 -7.93
C LEU A 16 6.22 1.32 -8.12
N ARG A 17 6.71 0.34 -7.38
CA ARG A 17 6.23 -1.03 -7.40
C ARG A 17 5.37 -1.27 -6.17
N TYR A 18 4.13 -1.70 -6.38
CA TYR A 18 3.15 -1.88 -5.33
C TYR A 18 2.82 -3.34 -5.11
N LEU A 19 2.65 -3.73 -3.85
CA LEU A 19 2.02 -5.01 -3.50
C LEU A 19 0.62 -4.69 -2.98
N LEU A 20 -0.39 -5.27 -3.62
CA LEU A 20 -1.79 -5.06 -3.25
C LEU A 20 -2.31 -6.28 -2.49
N VAL A 21 -2.79 -6.07 -1.27
CA VAL A 21 -3.23 -7.16 -0.39
C VAL A 21 -4.67 -6.92 0.04
N ASP A 22 -5.58 -7.75 -0.47
CA ASP A 22 -7.00 -7.69 -0.17
C ASP A 22 -7.63 -8.97 -0.66
N ASP A 23 -8.57 -9.54 0.08
CA ASP A 23 -9.24 -10.77 -0.35
C ASP A 23 -10.29 -10.52 -1.43
N SER A 24 -10.67 -9.27 -1.64
CA SER A 24 -11.64 -8.88 -2.67
C SER A 24 -10.96 -8.57 -4.00
N VAL A 25 -11.35 -9.28 -5.04
CA VAL A 25 -10.87 -9.02 -6.41
C VAL A 25 -11.21 -7.59 -6.83
N PHE A 26 -12.43 -7.13 -6.51
CA PHE A 26 -12.86 -5.78 -6.87
C PHE A 26 -12.04 -4.70 -6.16
N ALA A 27 -11.73 -4.92 -4.89
CA ALA A 27 -10.90 -3.98 -4.15
C ALA A 27 -9.49 -3.90 -4.76
N ARG A 28 -8.90 -5.04 -5.12
CA ARG A 28 -7.58 -5.04 -5.74
C ARG A 28 -7.60 -4.36 -7.12
N LEU A 29 -8.66 -4.60 -7.92
CA LEU A 29 -8.80 -3.92 -9.21
C LEU A 29 -8.90 -2.42 -9.05
N ASN A 30 -9.65 -1.96 -8.06
CA ASN A 30 -9.77 -0.53 -7.80
C ASN A 30 -8.42 0.08 -7.40
N LEU A 31 -7.69 -0.60 -6.51
CA LEU A 31 -6.35 -0.15 -6.12
C LEU A 31 -5.40 -0.14 -7.32
N GLN A 32 -5.48 -1.16 -8.16
CA GLN A 32 -4.65 -1.22 -9.37
C GLN A 32 -4.89 0.00 -10.26
N ARG A 33 -6.16 0.36 -10.49
CA ARG A 33 -6.49 1.54 -11.29
C ARG A 33 -5.89 2.81 -10.69
N LEU A 34 -5.98 2.94 -9.37
CA LEU A 34 -5.46 4.12 -8.70
C LEU A 34 -3.94 4.20 -8.80
N VAL A 35 -3.24 3.11 -8.50
CA VAL A 35 -1.77 3.15 -8.55
C VAL A 35 -1.26 3.34 -9.98
N GLU A 36 -1.96 2.80 -10.97
CA GLU A 36 -1.59 3.02 -12.38
C GLU A 36 -1.87 4.47 -12.78
N MET A 37 -2.94 5.07 -12.28
CA MET A 37 -3.21 6.49 -12.50
C MET A 37 -2.07 7.36 -11.93
N PHE A 38 -1.45 6.91 -10.84
CA PHE A 38 -0.33 7.62 -10.22
C PHE A 38 1.02 7.26 -10.86
N GLY A 39 1.00 6.51 -11.96
CA GLY A 39 2.22 6.14 -12.68
C GLY A 39 2.95 4.92 -12.14
N GLY A 40 2.35 4.20 -11.20
CA GLY A 40 2.96 3.01 -10.61
C GLY A 40 2.63 1.73 -11.33
N VAL A 41 3.25 0.64 -10.89
CA VAL A 41 2.98 -0.70 -11.41
C VAL A 41 2.66 -1.63 -10.24
N VAL A 42 1.81 -2.61 -10.50
CA VAL A 42 1.50 -3.64 -9.50
C VAL A 42 2.55 -4.74 -9.64
N ALA A 43 3.43 -4.84 -8.66
CA ALA A 43 4.46 -5.88 -8.64
C ALA A 43 3.87 -7.24 -8.30
N GLY A 44 2.80 -7.26 -7.52
CA GLY A 44 2.12 -8.48 -7.17
C GLY A 44 0.87 -8.22 -6.35
N GLU A 45 0.12 -9.30 -6.11
CA GLU A 45 -1.12 -9.26 -5.34
C GLU A 45 -1.12 -10.42 -4.35
N ALA A 46 -1.81 -10.22 -3.23
CA ALA A 46 -2.03 -11.27 -2.23
C ALA A 46 -3.47 -11.20 -1.75
N ARG A 47 -4.04 -12.36 -1.45
CA ARG A 47 -5.44 -12.48 -1.05
C ARG A 47 -5.62 -12.57 0.47
N ASP A 48 -4.54 -12.80 1.19
CA ASP A 48 -4.58 -12.90 2.65
C ASP A 48 -3.21 -12.52 3.24
N GLY A 49 -3.17 -12.47 4.58
CA GLY A 49 -1.97 -12.03 5.27
C GLY A 49 -0.78 -12.95 5.07
N ARG A 50 -1.01 -14.25 5.06
CA ARG A 50 0.07 -15.24 4.88
C ARG A 50 0.72 -15.08 3.50
N GLU A 51 -0.13 -14.97 2.47
CA GLU A 51 0.33 -14.76 1.10
C GLU A 51 1.12 -13.45 0.97
N SER A 52 0.69 -12.41 1.71
CA SER A 52 1.36 -11.11 1.66
C SER A 52 2.78 -11.16 2.21
N ILE A 53 3.01 -11.96 3.24
CA ILE A 53 4.34 -12.10 3.84
C ILE A 53 5.30 -12.75 2.83
N GLU A 54 4.85 -13.81 2.17
CA GLU A 54 5.67 -14.48 1.14
C GLU A 54 5.90 -13.58 -0.06
N ALA A 55 4.85 -12.88 -0.52
CA ALA A 55 4.96 -11.99 -1.66
C ALA A 55 5.93 -10.84 -1.38
N TYR A 56 5.87 -10.28 -0.17
CA TYR A 56 6.80 -9.20 0.18
C TYR A 56 8.25 -9.65 0.07
N SER A 57 8.58 -10.81 0.64
CA SER A 57 9.95 -11.31 0.62
C SER A 57 10.46 -11.58 -0.79
N LYS A 58 9.58 -12.04 -1.69
CA LYS A 58 9.96 -12.33 -3.07
C LYS A 58 10.08 -11.07 -3.92
N LEU A 59 9.17 -10.12 -3.74
CA LEU A 59 9.02 -8.99 -4.64
C LEU A 59 9.73 -7.73 -4.17
N LEU A 60 9.89 -7.57 -2.86
CA LEU A 60 10.47 -6.37 -2.25
C LEU A 60 9.89 -5.10 -2.86
N PRO A 61 8.56 -4.91 -2.75
CA PRO A 61 7.90 -3.75 -3.35
C PRO A 61 8.32 -2.45 -2.66
N ASP A 62 8.08 -1.34 -3.34
CA ASP A 62 8.33 -0.03 -2.74
C ASP A 62 7.31 0.31 -1.66
N ILE A 63 6.06 -0.19 -1.81
CA ILE A 63 5.00 0.09 -0.87
C ILE A 63 3.95 -1.03 -0.92
N VAL A 64 3.33 -1.29 0.21
CA VAL A 64 2.25 -2.28 0.35
C VAL A 64 0.97 -1.54 0.69
N LEU A 65 -0.11 -1.82 -0.04
CA LEU A 65 -1.46 -1.39 0.30
C LEU A 65 -2.21 -2.61 0.79
N MET A 66 -2.61 -2.62 2.06
CA MET A 66 -3.09 -3.82 2.73
C MET A 66 -4.40 -3.61 3.46
N ASP A 67 -5.36 -4.52 3.23
CA ASP A 67 -6.60 -4.56 3.97
C ASP A 67 -6.36 -5.08 5.40
N VAL A 68 -7.16 -4.63 6.34
CA VAL A 68 -7.09 -5.10 7.74
C VAL A 68 -7.78 -6.45 7.90
N THR A 69 -9.00 -6.60 7.38
CA THR A 69 -9.81 -7.79 7.60
C THR A 69 -9.69 -8.76 6.43
N MET A 70 -9.01 -9.87 6.66
CA MET A 70 -8.82 -10.91 5.65
C MET A 70 -8.91 -12.29 6.30
N PRO A 71 -9.27 -13.34 5.53
CA PRO A 71 -9.24 -14.69 6.07
C PRO A 71 -7.80 -15.12 6.38
N ASP A 72 -7.68 -16.10 7.23
CA ASP A 72 -6.42 -16.73 7.63
C ASP A 72 -5.61 -15.87 8.60
N MET A 73 -5.10 -14.74 8.13
CA MET A 73 -4.31 -13.83 8.95
C MET A 73 -4.74 -12.40 8.66
N GLU A 74 -5.11 -11.67 9.69
CA GLU A 74 -5.50 -10.28 9.54
C GLU A 74 -4.32 -9.40 9.11
N GLY A 75 -4.65 -8.30 8.42
CA GLY A 75 -3.65 -7.42 7.85
C GLY A 75 -2.70 -6.80 8.88
N ILE A 76 -3.21 -6.45 10.07
CA ILE A 76 -2.37 -5.84 11.11
C ILE A 76 -1.28 -6.83 11.56
N GLU A 77 -1.64 -8.10 11.75
CA GLU A 77 -0.66 -9.13 12.11
C GLU A 77 0.33 -9.36 10.97
N ALA A 78 -0.18 -9.40 9.74
CA ALA A 78 0.71 -9.58 8.58
C ALA A 78 1.68 -8.40 8.45
N ALA A 79 1.19 -7.17 8.65
CA ALA A 79 2.04 -5.99 8.61
C ALA A 79 3.15 -6.07 9.66
N GLU A 80 2.81 -6.47 10.87
CA GLU A 80 3.80 -6.64 11.93
C GLU A 80 4.88 -7.65 11.54
N ARG A 81 4.47 -8.78 11.00
CA ARG A 81 5.41 -9.82 10.60
C ARG A 81 6.30 -9.38 9.45
N ILE A 82 5.74 -8.67 8.48
CA ILE A 82 6.53 -8.12 7.37
C ILE A 82 7.58 -7.16 7.90
N ILE A 83 7.19 -6.24 8.77
CA ILE A 83 8.09 -5.22 9.32
C ILE A 83 9.16 -5.85 10.21
N ASN A 84 8.82 -6.89 10.97
CA ASN A 84 9.81 -7.60 11.78
C ASN A 84 10.89 -8.24 10.93
N GLY A 85 10.54 -8.76 9.76
CA GLY A 85 11.51 -9.34 8.83
C GLY A 85 12.18 -8.30 7.93
N HIS A 86 11.50 -7.18 7.69
CA HIS A 86 11.94 -6.14 6.78
C HIS A 86 11.61 -4.77 7.40
N PRO A 87 12.50 -4.25 8.28
CA PRO A 87 12.20 -2.98 8.97
C PRO A 87 11.98 -1.79 8.04
N GLU A 88 12.47 -1.87 6.81
CA GLU A 88 12.32 -0.83 5.79
C GLU A 88 10.96 -0.89 5.08
N ALA A 89 10.15 -1.91 5.35
CA ALA A 89 8.87 -2.07 4.67
C ALA A 89 7.94 -0.90 4.94
N ARG A 90 7.25 -0.45 3.90
CA ARG A 90 6.30 0.65 3.97
C ARG A 90 4.90 0.15 3.67
N ILE A 91 4.05 0.20 4.68
CA ILE A 91 2.71 -0.38 4.61
C ILE A 91 1.68 0.69 4.91
N VAL A 92 0.72 0.84 4.00
CA VAL A 92 -0.46 1.67 4.20
C VAL A 92 -1.65 0.74 4.29
N MET A 93 -2.41 0.84 5.39
CA MET A 93 -3.63 0.06 5.53
C MET A 93 -4.76 0.73 4.76
N VAL A 94 -5.52 -0.04 4.00
CA VAL A 94 -6.68 0.46 3.24
C VAL A 94 -7.86 -0.45 3.58
N SER A 95 -8.73 0.00 4.47
CA SER A 95 -9.76 -0.87 5.02
C SER A 95 -11.08 -0.15 5.27
N SER A 96 -12.18 -0.92 5.25
CA SER A 96 -13.50 -0.43 5.62
C SER A 96 -13.65 -0.31 7.14
N VAL A 97 -12.75 -0.90 7.91
CA VAL A 97 -12.77 -0.82 9.37
C VAL A 97 -12.18 0.51 9.80
N GLY A 98 -13.03 1.40 10.30
CA GLY A 98 -12.61 2.75 10.65
C GLY A 98 -12.58 3.03 12.13
N TYR A 99 -12.52 2.01 12.99
CA TYR A 99 -12.49 2.22 14.42
C TYR A 99 -11.14 2.72 14.89
N GLN A 100 -11.17 3.72 15.77
CA GLN A 100 -9.96 4.33 16.32
C GLN A 100 -8.98 3.31 16.88
N ALA A 101 -9.48 2.28 17.55
CA ALA A 101 -8.65 1.24 18.13
C ALA A 101 -7.85 0.47 17.07
N ASN A 102 -8.48 0.18 15.93
CA ASN A 102 -7.81 -0.54 14.84
C ASN A 102 -6.77 0.34 14.15
N ILE A 103 -7.08 1.62 13.99
CA ILE A 103 -6.13 2.59 13.40
C ILE A 103 -4.90 2.70 14.31
N SER A 104 -5.13 2.90 15.60
CA SER A 104 -4.05 3.03 16.58
C SER A 104 -3.19 1.78 16.63
N GLU A 105 -3.81 0.60 16.61
CA GLU A 105 -3.09 -0.66 16.63
C GLU A 105 -2.24 -0.85 15.38
N ALA A 106 -2.81 -0.54 14.19
CA ALA A 106 -2.08 -0.66 12.93
C ALA A 106 -0.83 0.21 12.94
N LEU A 107 -0.96 1.45 13.38
CA LEU A 107 0.17 2.38 13.44
C LEU A 107 1.21 1.93 14.46
N ARG A 108 0.77 1.44 15.62
CA ARG A 108 1.67 0.94 16.65
C ARG A 108 2.46 -0.28 16.18
N LYS A 109 1.85 -1.13 15.35
CA LYS A 109 2.47 -2.33 14.81
C LYS A 109 3.36 -2.06 13.60
N GLY A 110 3.47 -0.80 13.19
CA GLY A 110 4.42 -0.37 12.18
C GLY A 110 3.84 0.10 10.86
N ALA A 111 2.52 0.05 10.66
CA ALA A 111 1.93 0.65 9.47
C ALA A 111 2.17 2.16 9.51
N LEU A 112 2.46 2.74 8.35
CA LEU A 112 2.83 4.15 8.28
C LEU A 112 1.63 5.07 8.04
N HIS A 113 0.50 4.52 7.59
CA HIS A 113 -0.70 5.30 7.34
C HIS A 113 -1.92 4.38 7.28
N PHE A 114 -3.10 4.97 7.40
CA PHE A 114 -4.37 4.24 7.35
C PHE A 114 -5.36 5.03 6.52
N ILE A 115 -5.91 4.40 5.48
CA ILE A 115 -6.90 5.00 4.58
C ILE A 115 -8.20 4.19 4.68
N GLN A 116 -9.33 4.88 4.84
CA GLN A 116 -10.64 4.23 4.90
C GLN A 116 -11.18 3.96 3.50
N LYS A 117 -11.78 2.78 3.32
CA LYS A 117 -12.47 2.43 2.07
C LYS A 117 -13.82 3.14 1.96
N PRO A 118 -14.25 3.48 0.74
CA PRO A 118 -13.51 3.37 -0.51
C PRO A 118 -12.39 4.42 -0.55
N PRO A 119 -11.19 4.04 -1.02
CA PRO A 119 -10.07 4.98 -0.99
C PRO A 119 -10.32 6.14 -1.96
N LYS A 120 -10.29 7.36 -1.44
CA LYS A 120 -10.39 8.55 -2.27
C LYS A 120 -9.04 8.76 -2.95
N PRO A 121 -9.03 8.98 -4.29
CA PRO A 121 -7.76 9.09 -5.02
C PRO A 121 -6.79 10.10 -4.43
N GLU A 122 -7.25 11.31 -4.12
CA GLU A 122 -6.37 12.35 -3.58
C GLU A 122 -5.82 12.00 -2.21
N LEU A 123 -6.59 11.32 -1.36
CA LEU A 123 -6.11 10.91 -0.04
C LEU A 123 -5.08 9.81 -0.15
N LEU A 124 -5.31 8.85 -1.05
CA LEU A 124 -4.36 7.77 -1.27
C LEU A 124 -3.05 8.30 -1.87
N TYR A 125 -3.17 9.18 -2.86
CA TYR A 125 -2.02 9.82 -3.49
C TYR A 125 -1.15 10.54 -2.44
N ASP A 126 -1.79 11.36 -1.62
CA ASP A 126 -1.07 12.11 -0.58
C ASP A 126 -0.44 11.19 0.47
N ALA A 127 -1.15 10.11 0.85
CA ALA A 127 -0.62 9.14 1.81
C ALA A 127 0.63 8.46 1.26
N ILE A 128 0.61 8.06 -0.01
CA ILE A 128 1.76 7.43 -0.66
C ILE A 128 2.96 8.36 -0.66
N LYS A 129 2.75 9.62 -1.06
CA LYS A 129 3.82 10.62 -1.04
C LYS A 129 4.38 10.83 0.36
N HIS A 130 3.50 10.93 1.35
CA HIS A 130 3.91 11.14 2.73
C HIS A 130 4.75 9.97 3.25
N VAL A 131 4.30 8.75 3.00
CA VAL A 131 4.95 7.54 3.49
C VAL A 131 6.33 7.34 2.85
N LEU A 132 6.46 7.64 1.57
CA LEU A 132 7.72 7.48 0.85
C LEU A 132 8.68 8.64 1.07
N GLY A 133 8.14 9.83 1.41
CA GLY A 133 8.98 10.98 1.76
C GLY A 133 10.02 11.29 0.71
N GLU A 134 11.29 11.23 1.09
CA GLU A 134 12.39 11.56 0.20
C GLU A 134 12.68 10.49 -0.86
N ASP A 135 12.09 9.30 -0.74
CA ASP A 135 12.33 8.20 -1.67
C ASP A 135 11.44 8.26 -2.92
N VAL A 136 10.56 9.24 -3.00
CA VAL A 136 9.67 9.44 -4.14
C VAL A 136 9.96 10.78 -4.80
N THR A 137 9.86 10.82 -6.12
CA THR A 137 9.89 12.06 -6.89
C THR A 137 8.67 12.09 -7.80
N THR A 138 8.31 13.26 -8.29
CA THR A 138 7.15 13.40 -9.16
C THR A 138 7.58 13.84 -10.56
N LEU A 139 6.79 13.40 -11.55
CA LEU A 139 6.99 13.79 -12.94
C LEU A 139 5.64 14.13 -13.54
N ALA A 140 5.55 15.30 -14.14
CA ALA A 140 4.32 15.73 -14.77
C ALA A 140 3.90 14.76 -15.88
N THR A 141 2.60 14.47 -15.94
CA THR A 141 2.04 13.68 -17.06
C THR A 141 1.87 14.60 -18.26
N ALA A 142 2.25 14.07 -19.40
CA ALA A 142 2.10 14.83 -20.65
C ALA A 142 0.63 14.96 -21.06
#